data_e15c9ea1a8dee71db398fc48b4e59d96
#
_entry.id   e15c9ea1a8dee71db398fc48b4e59d96
#
_cell.length_a   1.000
_cell.length_b   1.000
_cell.length_c   1.000
_cell.angle_alpha   90.00
_cell.angle_beta   90.00
_cell.angle_gamma   90.00
#
_symmetry.space_group_name_H-M   'P 1'
#
loop_
_entity.id
_entity.type
_entity.pdbx_description
1 polymer ?
#
loop_
_entity_poly.entity_id
_entity_poly.type
_entity_poly.pdbx_seq_one_letter_code
_entity_poly.pdbx_strand_id
1 'polypeptide(L)'
;MLISNEDAMAEAFPAADAGVQPYGSRVLVQIRTPKTVSEGGIFIPPEARDTEKWNTQVAKVISLGPLAYKNRNTAMSWPEGDWCKPNEFVRVPKYGGDRWEVTLPKKKSSLNQPLLFDSPKSSAPRIELSLAENAIDDEEPALFVIFNDLDIIGKVTVDPLAIKAFI
;
A
#
# COMPACT_ATOMS: atom_id res chain seq x y z
N MET A 1 7.86 5.91 20.95
CA MET A 1 6.46 6.23 20.63
C MET A 1 5.86 4.98 20.02
N LEU A 2 4.88 4.37 20.68
CA LEU A 2 4.25 3.15 20.15
C LEU A 2 3.29 3.59 19.03
N ILE A 3 3.61 3.22 17.80
CA ILE A 3 2.70 3.39 16.66
C ILE A 3 1.47 2.52 16.96
N SER A 4 0.27 3.09 16.84
CA SER A 4 -0.95 2.31 17.03
C SER A 4 -1.06 1.25 15.92
N ASN A 5 -1.76 0.15 16.19
CA ASN A 5 -1.96 -0.89 15.15
C ASN A 5 -2.73 -0.33 13.94
N GLU A 6 -3.60 0.64 14.16
CA GLU A 6 -4.34 1.33 13.09
C GLU A 6 -3.41 2.16 12.20
N ASP A 7 -2.45 2.88 12.78
CA ASP A 7 -1.47 3.65 12.03
C ASP A 7 -0.55 2.73 11.20
N ALA A 8 -0.11 1.62 11.80
CA ALA A 8 0.70 0.63 11.10
C ALA A 8 -0.06 -0.04 9.95
N MET A 9 -1.36 -0.28 10.11
CA MET A 9 -2.21 -0.79 9.04
C MET A 9 -2.41 0.24 7.92
N ALA A 10 -2.58 1.52 8.26
CA ALA A 10 -2.70 2.59 7.28
C ALA A 10 -1.40 2.82 6.49
N GLU A 11 -0.24 2.61 7.12
CA GLU A 11 1.07 2.63 6.45
C GLU A 11 1.23 1.43 5.51
N ALA A 12 0.86 0.23 5.96
CA ALA A 12 0.98 -0.99 5.17
C ALA A 12 0.00 -1.07 3.98
N PHE A 13 -1.17 -0.46 4.13
CA PHE A 13 -2.21 -0.41 3.10
C PHE A 13 -2.71 1.03 2.94
N PRO A 14 -1.91 1.92 2.37
CA PRO A 14 -2.29 3.31 2.20
C PRO A 14 -3.55 3.45 1.34
N ALA A 15 -4.40 4.40 1.70
CA ALA A 15 -5.61 4.70 0.95
C ALA A 15 -5.23 5.34 -0.39
N ALA A 16 -5.27 4.55 -1.45
CA ALA A 16 -4.99 4.96 -2.81
C ALA A 16 -6.09 4.45 -3.74
N ASP A 17 -6.40 5.23 -4.78
CA ASP A 17 -7.25 4.76 -5.87
C ASP A 17 -6.40 3.95 -6.84
N ALA A 18 -6.77 2.71 -7.08
CA ALA A 18 -6.09 1.84 -8.03
C ALA A 18 -6.19 2.34 -9.48
N GLY A 19 -7.16 3.21 -9.78
CA GLY A 19 -7.42 3.73 -11.13
C GLY A 19 -7.97 2.70 -12.10
N VAL A 20 -8.20 1.47 -11.66
CA VAL A 20 -8.65 0.36 -12.50
C VAL A 20 -9.77 -0.41 -11.79
N GLN A 21 -10.79 -0.77 -12.54
CA GLN A 21 -11.88 -1.60 -12.07
C GLN A 21 -11.77 -3.01 -12.68
N PRO A 22 -11.85 -4.08 -11.88
CA PRO A 22 -11.76 -5.44 -12.40
C PRO A 22 -13.01 -5.82 -13.19
N TYR A 23 -12.82 -6.52 -14.31
CA TYR A 23 -13.89 -7.08 -15.12
C TYR A 23 -13.99 -8.60 -14.97
N GLY A 24 -15.18 -9.12 -15.21
CA GLY A 24 -15.44 -10.57 -15.23
C GLY A 24 -15.18 -11.22 -13.86
N SER A 25 -14.44 -12.30 -13.84
CA SER A 25 -14.10 -13.08 -12.66
C SER A 25 -12.78 -12.66 -11.97
N ARG A 26 -12.39 -11.39 -12.12
CA ARG A 26 -11.13 -10.88 -11.58
C ARG A 26 -11.31 -10.22 -10.22
N VAL A 27 -10.24 -10.25 -9.44
CA VAL A 27 -10.15 -9.68 -8.09
C VAL A 27 -9.04 -8.65 -8.07
N LEU A 28 -9.36 -7.42 -7.69
CA LEU A 28 -8.40 -6.35 -7.49
C LEU A 28 -7.95 -6.35 -6.04
N VAL A 29 -6.66 -6.42 -5.82
CA VAL A 29 -6.04 -6.39 -4.50
C VAL A 29 -4.93 -5.36 -4.42
N GLN A 30 -4.68 -4.85 -3.22
CA GLN A 30 -3.53 -4.02 -2.87
C GLN A 30 -2.54 -4.87 -2.08
N ILE A 31 -1.32 -4.93 -2.55
CA ILE A 31 -0.24 -5.64 -1.85
C ILE A 31 0.23 -4.80 -0.65
N ARG A 32 0.57 -5.47 0.43
CA ARG A 32 1.12 -4.82 1.62
C ARG A 32 2.42 -4.09 1.28
N THR A 33 2.47 -2.80 1.60
CA THR A 33 3.67 -1.97 1.47
C THR A 33 4.68 -2.34 2.57
N PRO A 34 5.96 -2.56 2.27
CA PRO A 34 7.00 -2.82 3.26
C PRO A 34 7.21 -1.63 4.18
N LYS A 35 7.72 -1.87 5.38
CA LYS A 35 8.09 -0.80 6.31
C LYS A 35 9.35 -0.06 5.81
N THR A 36 9.36 1.26 5.96
CA THR A 36 10.52 2.10 5.66
C THR A 36 11.58 2.02 6.75
N VAL A 37 11.14 1.78 7.98
CA VAL A 37 12.00 1.70 9.17
C VAL A 37 11.74 0.39 9.91
N SER A 38 12.80 -0.29 10.32
CA SER A 38 12.71 -1.51 11.10
C SER A 38 12.20 -1.22 12.53
N GLU A 39 11.79 -2.27 13.25
CA GLU A 39 11.37 -2.15 14.66
C GLU A 39 12.47 -1.58 15.58
N GLY A 40 13.73 -1.72 15.19
CA GLY A 40 14.89 -1.12 15.87
C GLY A 40 15.24 0.31 15.44
N GLY A 41 14.40 0.97 14.61
CA GLY A 41 14.63 2.33 14.15
C GLY A 41 15.67 2.46 13.02
N ILE A 42 16.07 1.35 12.39
CA ILE A 42 17.04 1.33 11.29
C ILE A 42 16.29 1.52 9.97
N PHE A 43 16.75 2.46 9.14
CA PHE A 43 16.23 2.69 7.80
C PHE A 43 16.52 1.48 6.91
N ILE A 44 15.49 0.99 6.22
CA ILE A 44 15.57 -0.14 5.30
C ILE A 44 15.86 0.40 3.90
N PRO A 45 16.96 -0.04 3.24
CA PRO A 45 17.30 0.40 1.90
C PRO A 45 16.17 0.12 0.87
N PRO A 46 16.00 0.97 -0.16
CA PRO A 46 14.98 0.79 -1.19
C PRO A 46 15.00 -0.59 -1.86
N GLU A 47 16.19 -1.11 -2.19
CA GLU A 47 16.32 -2.41 -2.85
C GLU A 47 15.80 -3.57 -1.98
N ALA A 48 15.98 -3.48 -0.66
CA ALA A 48 15.47 -4.48 0.28
C ALA A 48 13.95 -4.38 0.40
N ARG A 49 13.40 -3.16 0.39
CA ARG A 49 11.95 -2.90 0.40
C ARG A 49 11.29 -3.40 -0.88
N ASP A 50 11.89 -3.13 -2.04
CA ASP A 50 11.41 -3.64 -3.33
C ASP A 50 11.38 -5.17 -3.34
N THR A 51 12.44 -5.82 -2.87
CA THR A 51 12.48 -7.28 -2.76
C THR A 51 11.37 -7.81 -1.86
N GLU A 52 11.12 -7.18 -0.71
CA GLU A 52 10.03 -7.56 0.20
C GLU A 52 8.66 -7.35 -0.47
N LYS A 53 8.45 -6.22 -1.10
CA LYS A 53 7.22 -5.86 -1.79
C LYS A 53 6.84 -6.87 -2.87
N TRP A 54 7.79 -7.25 -3.72
CA TRP A 54 7.56 -8.24 -4.77
C TRP A 54 7.36 -9.66 -4.24
N ASN A 55 7.88 -9.97 -3.06
CA ASN A 55 7.76 -11.28 -2.43
C ASN A 55 6.57 -11.38 -1.45
N THR A 56 5.94 -10.27 -1.13
CA THR A 56 4.80 -10.25 -0.20
C THR A 56 3.59 -10.94 -0.81
N GLN A 57 3.01 -11.86 -0.05
CA GLN A 57 1.84 -12.65 -0.43
C GLN A 57 0.58 -12.25 0.36
N VAL A 58 0.63 -11.18 1.14
CA VAL A 58 -0.51 -10.63 1.87
C VAL A 58 -1.04 -9.42 1.13
N ALA A 59 -2.33 -9.44 0.85
CA ALA A 59 -2.99 -8.39 0.13
C ALA A 59 -4.36 -8.05 0.75
N LYS A 60 -4.78 -6.80 0.58
CA LYS A 60 -6.13 -6.33 0.92
C LYS A 60 -6.99 -6.36 -0.33
N VAL A 61 -8.16 -6.98 -0.25
CA VAL A 61 -9.13 -6.98 -1.35
C VAL A 61 -9.74 -5.59 -1.48
N ILE A 62 -9.63 -5.01 -2.66
CA ILE A 62 -10.19 -3.69 -2.97
C ILE A 62 -11.55 -3.82 -3.62
N SER A 63 -11.64 -4.60 -4.69
CA SER A 63 -12.91 -4.83 -5.39
C SER A 63 -12.91 -6.17 -6.11
N LEU A 64 -14.12 -6.66 -6.37
CA LEU A 64 -14.40 -7.89 -7.11
C LEU A 64 -15.03 -7.54 -8.45
N GLY A 65 -14.67 -8.27 -9.48
CA GLY A 65 -15.37 -8.23 -10.75
C GLY A 65 -16.79 -8.81 -10.60
N PRO A 66 -17.72 -8.44 -11.48
CA PRO A 66 -19.13 -8.83 -11.36
C PRO A 66 -19.39 -10.33 -11.46
N LEU A 67 -18.48 -11.09 -12.04
CA LEU A 67 -18.54 -12.54 -12.17
C LEU A 67 -17.54 -13.29 -11.26
N ALA A 68 -16.86 -12.58 -10.33
CA ALA A 68 -15.98 -13.22 -9.36
C ALA A 68 -16.77 -14.22 -8.50
N TYR A 69 -16.26 -15.44 -8.35
CA TYR A 69 -16.90 -16.55 -7.62
C TYR A 69 -18.30 -16.94 -8.13
N LYS A 70 -18.55 -16.70 -9.41
CA LYS A 70 -19.81 -17.05 -10.08
C LYS A 70 -19.54 -17.90 -11.31
N ASN A 71 -20.53 -18.72 -11.67
CA ASN A 71 -20.50 -19.43 -12.93
C ASN A 71 -20.63 -18.43 -14.09
N ARG A 72 -19.68 -18.46 -15.02
CA ARG A 72 -19.62 -17.50 -16.11
C ARG A 72 -20.83 -17.55 -17.06
N ASN A 73 -21.45 -18.70 -17.22
CA ASN A 73 -22.56 -18.90 -18.14
C ASN A 73 -23.92 -18.59 -17.50
N THR A 74 -24.08 -18.88 -16.20
CA THR A 74 -25.35 -18.76 -15.49
C THR A 74 -25.39 -17.58 -14.54
N ALA A 75 -24.27 -16.94 -14.26
CA ALA A 75 -24.07 -15.91 -13.24
C ALA A 75 -24.48 -16.33 -11.82
N MET A 76 -24.70 -17.62 -11.59
CA MET A 76 -25.01 -18.17 -10.26
C MET A 76 -23.73 -18.25 -9.42
N SER A 77 -23.83 -17.87 -8.15
CA SER A 77 -22.74 -18.03 -7.18
C SER A 77 -22.32 -19.48 -7.02
N TRP A 78 -21.04 -19.71 -6.75
CA TRP A 78 -20.55 -21.05 -6.45
C TRP A 78 -21.21 -21.62 -5.19
N PRO A 79 -21.31 -22.94 -5.05
CA PRO A 79 -21.92 -23.55 -3.87
C PRO A 79 -21.28 -23.15 -2.53
N GLU A 80 -19.99 -22.86 -2.55
CA GLU A 80 -19.20 -22.40 -1.39
C GLU A 80 -19.25 -20.88 -1.17
N GLY A 81 -19.92 -20.14 -2.06
CA GLY A 81 -20.02 -18.69 -2.01
C GLY A 81 -18.75 -17.95 -2.40
N ASP A 82 -18.68 -16.69 -2.06
CA ASP A 82 -17.54 -15.82 -2.34
C ASP A 82 -16.39 -16.14 -1.35
N TRP A 83 -15.21 -16.43 -1.86
CA TRP A 83 -14.04 -16.72 -1.02
C TRP A 83 -13.52 -15.50 -0.28
N CYS A 84 -13.69 -14.31 -0.83
CA CYS A 84 -13.29 -13.07 -0.18
C CYS A 84 -14.27 -11.93 -0.52
N LYS A 85 -14.22 -10.89 0.31
CA LYS A 85 -15.02 -9.67 0.17
C LYS A 85 -14.11 -8.44 0.17
N PRO A 86 -14.57 -7.30 -0.36
CA PRO A 86 -13.84 -6.03 -0.23
C PRO A 86 -13.47 -5.74 1.23
N ASN A 87 -12.29 -5.18 1.43
CA ASN A 87 -11.66 -4.89 2.73
C ASN A 87 -11.20 -6.10 3.55
N GLU A 88 -11.35 -7.32 3.07
CA GLU A 88 -10.75 -8.49 3.71
C GLU A 88 -9.28 -8.66 3.26
N PHE A 89 -8.50 -9.36 4.09
CA PHE A 89 -7.11 -9.68 3.80
C PHE A 89 -7.00 -11.11 3.30
N VAL A 90 -6.25 -11.28 2.23
CA VAL A 90 -6.09 -12.56 1.54
C VAL A 90 -4.63 -12.86 1.31
N ARG A 91 -4.34 -14.14 1.14
CA ARG A 91 -3.06 -14.62 0.65
C ARG A 91 -3.15 -14.82 -0.86
N VAL A 92 -2.18 -14.23 -1.55
CA VAL A 92 -2.07 -14.27 -3.01
C VAL A 92 -0.79 -14.98 -3.43
N PRO A 93 -0.69 -15.52 -4.66
CA PRO A 93 0.53 -16.13 -5.15
C PRO A 93 1.65 -15.08 -5.29
N LYS A 94 2.89 -15.55 -5.12
CA LYS A 94 4.09 -14.72 -5.28
C LYS A 94 4.24 -14.20 -6.71
N TYR A 95 3.82 -14.98 -7.68
CA TYR A 95 3.93 -14.67 -9.10
C TYR A 95 2.55 -14.67 -9.77
N GLY A 96 2.45 -13.96 -10.88
CA GLY A 96 1.23 -13.84 -11.66
C GLY A 96 0.45 -12.57 -11.35
N GLY A 97 -0.71 -12.44 -12.00
CA GLY A 97 -1.51 -11.25 -11.96
C GLY A 97 -0.94 -10.09 -12.78
N ASP A 98 -1.78 -9.12 -13.08
CA ASP A 98 -1.38 -7.86 -13.69
C ASP A 98 -1.08 -6.84 -12.58
N ARG A 99 0.13 -6.26 -12.58
CA ARG A 99 0.67 -5.44 -11.50
C ARG A 99 0.98 -4.04 -11.96
N TRP A 100 0.62 -3.04 -11.16
CA TRP A 100 1.00 -1.65 -11.38
C TRP A 100 1.13 -0.90 -10.07
N GLU A 101 1.85 0.19 -10.11
CA GLU A 101 2.05 1.08 -8.97
C GLU A 101 1.29 2.38 -9.16
N VAL A 102 0.76 2.89 -8.05
CA VAL A 102 0.11 4.19 -8.00
C VAL A 102 0.85 5.07 -7.01
N THR A 103 1.36 6.20 -7.50
CA THR A 103 1.99 7.22 -6.64
C THR A 103 0.90 7.96 -5.86
N LEU A 104 1.04 7.99 -4.55
CA LEU A 104 0.12 8.72 -3.68
C LEU A 104 0.32 10.23 -3.84
N PRO A 105 -0.76 11.03 -3.88
CA PRO A 105 -0.62 12.46 -3.82
C PRO A 105 -0.05 12.86 -2.45
N LYS A 106 1.01 13.68 -2.45
CA LYS A 106 1.61 14.22 -1.23
C LYS A 106 0.54 14.89 -0.36
N LYS A 107 0.34 14.42 0.86
CA LYS A 107 -0.34 15.21 1.88
C LYS A 107 0.53 16.44 2.14
N LYS A 108 0.12 17.59 1.63
CA LYS A 108 0.71 18.85 2.06
C LYS A 108 0.46 18.94 3.57
N SER A 109 1.49 18.68 4.35
CA SER A 109 1.46 19.00 5.77
C SER A 109 1.30 20.51 5.86
N SER A 110 0.13 20.95 6.26
CA SER A 110 -0.14 22.36 6.57
C SER A 110 0.55 22.73 7.89
N LEU A 111 1.87 22.77 7.86
CA LEU A 111 2.68 23.44 8.87
C LEU A 111 2.90 24.89 8.41
N ASN A 112 1.80 25.60 8.16
CA ASN A 112 1.79 27.05 8.17
C ASN A 112 1.42 27.51 9.58
N GLN A 113 2.34 27.34 10.53
CA GLN A 113 2.37 28.27 11.66
C GLN A 113 3.25 29.46 11.26
N PRO A 114 2.70 30.65 11.17
CA PRO A 114 3.53 31.83 11.08
C PRO A 114 4.25 31.98 12.43
N LEU A 115 5.54 31.74 12.42
CA LEU A 115 6.39 32.16 13.54
C LEU A 115 6.37 33.69 13.59
N LEU A 116 5.48 34.24 14.42
CA LEU A 116 5.52 35.61 14.88
C LEU A 116 6.81 35.81 15.70
N PHE A 117 7.88 36.15 15.02
CA PHE A 117 9.03 36.79 15.62
C PHE A 117 9.39 38.00 14.77
N ASP A 118 8.81 39.14 15.17
CA ASP A 118 9.32 40.44 14.83
C ASP A 118 10.68 40.62 15.49
N SER A 119 11.72 40.81 14.69
CA SER A 119 12.99 41.34 15.14
C SER A 119 13.68 42.11 14.01
N PRO A 120 14.24 43.26 14.32
CA PRO A 120 14.58 44.27 13.34
C PRO A 120 15.95 44.01 12.68
N LYS A 121 15.97 44.32 11.39
CA LYS A 121 17.08 44.78 10.54
C LYS A 121 18.49 44.52 11.04
N SER A 122 19.16 43.52 10.45
CA SER A 122 20.58 43.63 10.19
C SER A 122 20.89 43.08 8.79
N SER A 123 21.51 43.94 7.99
CA SER A 123 21.95 43.68 6.65
C SER A 123 23.18 42.79 6.68
N ALA A 124 23.01 41.51 6.44
CA ALA A 124 24.09 40.56 6.09
C ALA A 124 23.71 39.87 4.79
N PRO A 125 24.67 39.62 3.88
CA PRO A 125 24.37 38.93 2.61
C PRO A 125 23.85 37.55 2.90
N ARG A 126 22.66 37.29 2.42
CA ARG A 126 22.04 35.95 2.44
C ARG A 126 22.82 35.05 1.52
N ILE A 127 23.67 34.21 2.09
CA ILE A 127 24.11 33.00 1.41
C ILE A 127 22.87 32.11 1.38
N GLU A 128 22.18 32.08 0.26
CA GLU A 128 21.18 31.05 0.02
C GLU A 128 21.91 29.71 -0.04
N LEU A 129 22.00 29.05 1.10
CA LEU A 129 22.24 27.61 1.10
C LEU A 129 20.97 26.98 0.52
N SER A 130 20.98 26.71 -0.76
CA SER A 130 20.07 25.77 -1.41
C SER A 130 20.44 24.34 -1.00
N LEU A 131 20.38 24.08 0.30
CA LEU A 131 20.58 22.77 0.91
C LEU A 131 19.24 22.32 1.49
N ALA A 132 18.29 22.00 0.66
CA ALA A 132 17.14 21.17 1.08
C ALA A 132 16.16 20.84 -0.05
N GLU A 133 16.62 20.61 -1.25
CA GLU A 133 15.70 20.09 -2.28
C GLU A 133 15.97 18.62 -2.65
N ASN A 134 16.77 17.92 -1.86
CA ASN A 134 16.91 16.48 -1.93
C ASN A 134 16.45 15.82 -0.63
N ALA A 135 15.36 16.27 -0.04
CA ALA A 135 14.57 15.39 0.78
C ALA A 135 14.00 14.33 -0.19
N ILE A 136 14.62 13.17 -0.20
CA ILE A 136 14.13 11.98 -0.86
C ILE A 136 12.73 11.78 -0.28
N ASP A 137 11.73 12.20 -1.04
CA ASP A 137 10.32 11.93 -0.74
C ASP A 137 10.12 10.42 -0.90
N ASP A 138 10.47 9.66 0.14
CA ASP A 138 10.29 8.21 0.24
C ASP A 138 8.81 7.82 0.45
N GLU A 139 7.90 8.42 -0.31
CA GLU A 139 6.55 7.89 -0.40
C GLU A 139 6.60 6.65 -1.30
N GLU A 140 6.56 5.49 -0.67
CA GLU A 140 6.46 4.22 -1.40
C GLU A 140 5.13 4.16 -2.15
N PRO A 141 5.16 3.94 -3.47
CA PRO A 141 3.94 3.82 -4.24
C PRO A 141 3.15 2.59 -3.80
N ALA A 142 1.82 2.70 -3.79
CA ALA A 142 0.95 1.57 -3.53
C ALA A 142 0.97 0.61 -4.72
N LEU A 143 1.21 -0.67 -4.46
CA LEU A 143 1.21 -1.73 -5.47
C LEU A 143 -0.16 -2.40 -5.54
N PHE A 144 -0.76 -2.37 -6.71
CA PHE A 144 -2.01 -3.06 -7.00
C PHE A 144 -1.79 -4.23 -7.95
N VAL A 145 -2.60 -5.25 -7.79
CA VAL A 145 -2.57 -6.46 -8.63
C VAL A 145 -3.99 -6.91 -8.94
N ILE A 146 -4.22 -7.34 -10.17
CA ILE A 146 -5.44 -8.04 -10.56
C ILE A 146 -5.11 -9.53 -10.74
N PHE A 147 -5.79 -10.37 -9.98
CA PHE A 147 -5.75 -11.82 -10.11
C PHE A 147 -7.07 -12.36 -10.69
N ASN A 148 -7.06 -13.59 -11.17
CA ASN A 148 -8.30 -14.34 -11.32
C ASN A 148 -8.81 -14.76 -9.94
N ASP A 149 -10.12 -14.96 -9.82
CA ASP A 149 -10.76 -15.39 -8.57
C ASP A 149 -10.19 -16.70 -8.02
N LEU A 150 -9.85 -17.64 -8.91
CA LEU A 150 -9.23 -18.94 -8.57
C LEU A 150 -7.78 -18.84 -8.08
N ASP A 151 -7.10 -17.72 -8.33
CA ASP A 151 -5.72 -17.52 -7.91
C ASP A 151 -5.61 -17.05 -6.45
N ILE A 152 -6.70 -16.67 -5.82
CA ILE A 152 -6.73 -16.32 -4.40
C ILE A 152 -6.53 -17.60 -3.57
N ILE A 153 -5.43 -17.66 -2.82
CA ILE A 153 -5.00 -18.87 -2.13
C ILE A 153 -5.82 -19.12 -0.86
N GLY A 154 -6.11 -18.05 -0.11
CA GLY A 154 -6.82 -18.18 1.16
C GLY A 154 -7.07 -16.85 1.86
N LYS A 155 -7.89 -16.88 2.89
CA LYS A 155 -8.17 -15.73 3.73
C LYS A 155 -7.15 -15.64 4.87
N VAL A 156 -6.67 -14.45 5.13
CA VAL A 156 -5.82 -14.15 6.28
C VAL A 156 -6.71 -13.99 7.51
N THR A 157 -6.50 -14.85 8.51
CA THR A 157 -7.31 -14.90 9.75
C THR A 157 -6.59 -14.32 10.97
N VAL A 158 -5.32 -13.95 10.80
CA VAL A 158 -4.49 -13.32 11.83
C VAL A 158 -4.19 -11.88 11.41
N ASP A 159 -3.46 -11.15 12.25
CA ASP A 159 -3.01 -9.81 11.91
C ASP A 159 -2.18 -9.86 10.60
N PRO A 160 -2.61 -9.13 9.54
CA PRO A 160 -1.90 -9.09 8.26
C PRO A 160 -0.45 -8.61 8.37
N LEU A 161 -0.14 -7.82 9.41
CA LEU A 161 1.19 -7.29 9.68
C LEU A 161 2.13 -8.35 10.28
N ALA A 162 1.57 -9.37 10.94
CA ALA A 162 2.35 -10.44 11.56
C ALA A 162 2.90 -11.46 10.55
N ILE A 163 2.32 -11.51 9.34
CA ILE A 163 2.74 -12.44 8.29
C ILE A 163 3.94 -11.84 7.55
N LYS A 164 5.09 -12.50 7.68
CA LYS A 164 6.30 -12.08 6.98
C LYS A 164 6.30 -12.51 5.52
N ALA A 165 6.93 -11.69 4.66
CA ALA A 165 7.23 -12.12 3.30
C ALA A 165 8.25 -13.28 3.34
N PHE A 166 8.11 -14.21 2.42
CA PHE A 166 9.10 -15.26 2.22
C PHE A 166 10.17 -14.71 1.27
N ILE A 167 11.35 -14.47 1.82
CA ILE A 167 12.52 -13.95 1.10
C ILE A 167 13.39 -15.10 0.63
#